data_0d697db6923072ac80c7a230c478e2b0
#
_entry.id   0d697db6923072ac80c7a230c478e2b0
#
_cell.length_a   1.000
_cell.length_b   1.000
_cell.length_c   1.000
_cell.angle_alpha   90.00
_cell.angle_beta   90.00
_cell.angle_gamma   90.00
#
_symmetry.space_group_name_H-M   'P 1'
#
loop_
_entity.id
_entity.type
_entity.pdbx_description
1 polymer ?
#
loop_
_entity_poly.entity_id
_entity_poly.type
_entity_poly.pdbx_seq_one_letter_code
_entity_poly.pdbx_strand_id
1 'polypeptide(L)'
;MKLENLRIVVDERERKSGIPDLLKSIGMNVEMKTLPIGDYIVAPETIVERKSIRDLLSSIFDGRLFDQCTRLKENFEFPIVLMEGNVDEIEEIAENPLVFYGALSTVVIDFKIPIIPTPSATHTAKLLVSMCSRKDSPKGPFLKKIRKSNDLEKQQLSSLCSLPGVGEKFAIRMLEKFGSPLKVLNASTLELAKVEGFGEARSKKIKKMLESKSKFLKKSNQKTLHDS
;
A
#
# COMPACT_ATOMS: atom_id res chain seq x y z
N MET A 1 24.25 -0.12 -0.08
CA MET A 1 23.41 0.05 -1.29
C MET A 1 23.92 1.31 -1.98
N LYS A 2 24.34 1.26 -3.24
CA LYS A 2 24.80 2.47 -3.95
C LYS A 2 23.57 3.30 -4.30
N LEU A 3 23.47 4.50 -3.75
CA LEU A 3 22.36 5.44 -3.96
C LEU A 3 22.33 5.99 -5.40
N GLU A 4 23.47 5.95 -6.10
CA GLU A 4 23.65 6.36 -7.50
C GLU A 4 22.70 5.67 -8.50
N ASN A 5 22.14 4.50 -8.12
CA ASN A 5 21.17 3.77 -8.94
C ASN A 5 19.70 4.14 -8.64
N LEU A 6 19.47 5.02 -7.65
CA LEU A 6 18.14 5.47 -7.32
C LEU A 6 17.81 6.71 -8.14
N ARG A 7 16.64 6.66 -8.81
CA ARG A 7 16.12 7.76 -9.62
C ARG A 7 14.84 8.32 -8.99
N ILE A 8 14.73 9.63 -9.03
CA ILE A 8 13.50 10.35 -8.67
C ILE A 8 13.20 11.39 -9.76
N VAL A 9 11.93 11.52 -10.13
CA VAL A 9 11.48 12.60 -10.99
C VAL A 9 10.88 13.69 -10.11
N VAL A 10 11.28 14.93 -10.33
CA VAL A 10 10.90 16.07 -9.50
C VAL A 10 10.31 17.16 -10.37
N ASP A 11 9.20 17.75 -9.92
CA ASP A 11 8.58 18.85 -10.63
C ASP A 11 9.49 20.10 -10.65
N GLU A 12 9.51 20.82 -11.78
CA GLU A 12 10.31 22.03 -11.93
C GLU A 12 9.97 23.11 -10.90
N ARG A 13 8.75 23.16 -10.40
CA ARG A 13 8.31 24.11 -9.37
C ARG A 13 8.99 23.90 -8.04
N GLU A 14 9.42 22.66 -7.76
CA GLU A 14 10.13 22.29 -6.54
C GLU A 14 11.62 22.71 -6.53
N ARG A 15 12.12 23.32 -7.61
CA ARG A 15 13.51 23.82 -7.67
C ARG A 15 13.84 24.79 -6.53
N LYS A 16 12.85 25.61 -6.12
CA LYS A 16 13.04 26.61 -5.06
C LYS A 16 12.97 26.03 -3.63
N SER A 17 12.49 24.79 -3.45
CA SER A 17 12.42 24.13 -2.14
C SER A 17 13.80 23.76 -1.58
N GLY A 18 14.82 23.69 -2.43
CA GLY A 18 16.16 23.19 -2.09
C GLY A 18 16.24 21.66 -1.94
N ILE A 19 15.10 20.97 -1.98
CA ILE A 19 15.06 19.49 -1.85
C ILE A 19 15.77 18.81 -3.02
N PRO A 20 15.63 19.23 -4.30
CA PRO A 20 16.35 18.61 -5.40
C PRO A 20 17.87 18.65 -5.21
N ASP A 21 18.41 19.73 -4.64
CA ASP A 21 19.85 19.87 -4.40
C ASP A 21 20.28 18.99 -3.21
N LEU A 22 19.48 18.87 -2.18
CA LEU A 22 19.71 17.92 -1.09
C LEU A 22 19.73 16.48 -1.60
N LEU A 23 18.81 16.10 -2.48
CA LEU A 23 18.75 14.75 -3.07
C LEU A 23 20.00 14.47 -3.92
N LYS A 24 20.44 15.44 -4.73
CA LYS A 24 21.71 15.32 -5.50
C LYS A 24 22.93 15.19 -4.60
N SER A 25 23.00 15.99 -3.52
CA SER A 25 24.11 15.94 -2.56
C SER A 25 24.22 14.59 -1.85
N ILE A 26 23.11 13.86 -1.68
CA ILE A 26 23.06 12.50 -1.14
C ILE A 26 23.48 11.44 -2.18
N GLY A 27 23.62 11.83 -3.47
CA GLY A 27 24.01 10.93 -4.56
C GLY A 27 22.86 10.30 -5.32
N MET A 28 21.64 10.87 -5.25
CA MET A 28 20.51 10.42 -6.06
C MET A 28 20.55 10.98 -7.48
N ASN A 29 20.07 10.19 -8.45
CA ASN A 29 19.80 10.66 -9.79
C ASN A 29 18.46 11.42 -9.82
N VAL A 30 18.51 12.76 -9.88
CA VAL A 30 17.36 13.65 -9.87
C VAL A 30 17.08 14.13 -11.29
N GLU A 31 15.93 13.75 -11.81
CA GLU A 31 15.43 14.21 -13.12
C GLU A 31 14.36 15.28 -12.90
N MET A 32 14.65 16.51 -13.35
CA MET A 32 13.70 17.62 -13.30
C MET A 32 12.76 17.54 -14.50
N LYS A 33 11.45 17.63 -14.26
CA LYS A 33 10.39 17.65 -15.30
C LYS A 33 9.24 18.53 -14.88
N THR A 34 8.50 19.06 -15.83
CA THR A 34 7.19 19.65 -15.57
C THR A 34 6.18 18.52 -15.40
N LEU A 35 5.67 18.34 -14.19
CA LEU A 35 4.65 17.34 -13.90
C LEU A 35 3.25 17.97 -14.00
N PRO A 36 2.28 17.27 -14.61
CA PRO A 36 0.90 17.76 -14.67
C PRO A 36 0.23 17.75 -13.29
N ILE A 37 0.73 16.92 -12.37
CA ILE A 37 0.23 16.77 -11.00
C ILE A 37 1.31 16.21 -10.09
N GLY A 38 1.29 16.62 -8.81
CA GLY A 38 2.24 16.20 -7.78
C GLY A 38 3.63 16.79 -7.96
N ASP A 39 4.51 16.52 -7.02
CA ASP A 39 5.84 17.16 -6.96
C ASP A 39 6.98 16.16 -7.15
N TYR A 40 6.82 14.91 -6.72
CA TYR A 40 7.88 13.88 -6.79
C TYR A 40 7.31 12.53 -7.21
N ILE A 41 7.85 11.92 -8.27
CA ILE A 41 7.57 10.53 -8.62
C ILE A 41 8.69 9.67 -8.05
N VAL A 42 8.38 8.88 -7.02
CA VAL A 42 9.34 8.02 -6.29
C VAL A 42 9.32 6.57 -6.78
N ALA A 43 8.23 6.18 -7.45
CA ALA A 43 8.07 4.88 -8.12
C ALA A 43 7.02 5.02 -9.23
N PRO A 44 6.92 4.11 -10.20
CA PRO A 44 5.99 4.23 -11.34
C PRO A 44 4.54 4.52 -10.97
N GLU A 45 4.06 4.00 -9.85
CA GLU A 45 2.68 4.14 -9.38
C GLU A 45 2.55 5.05 -8.13
N THR A 46 3.67 5.68 -7.70
CA THR A 46 3.72 6.45 -6.45
C THR A 46 4.13 7.89 -6.70
N ILE A 47 3.22 8.79 -6.44
CA ILE A 47 3.39 10.24 -6.51
C ILE A 47 3.36 10.84 -5.10
N VAL A 48 4.17 11.85 -4.89
CA VAL A 48 4.20 12.62 -3.65
C VAL A 48 3.86 14.06 -3.96
N GLU A 49 2.90 14.60 -3.25
CA GLU A 49 2.59 16.03 -3.17
C GLU A 49 3.17 16.57 -1.88
N ARG A 50 4.05 17.56 -1.96
CA ARG A 50 4.61 18.23 -0.80
C ARG A 50 3.87 19.54 -0.53
N LYS A 51 3.52 19.77 0.73
CA LYS A 51 2.96 21.06 1.17
C LYS A 51 3.60 21.50 2.46
N SER A 52 4.03 22.75 2.52
CA SER A 52 4.30 23.37 3.81
C SER A 52 3.00 23.46 4.62
N ILE A 53 3.10 23.51 5.96
CA ILE A 53 1.91 23.66 6.82
C ILE A 53 1.10 24.89 6.44
N ARG A 54 1.76 26.00 6.11
CA ARG A 54 1.09 27.24 5.70
C ARG A 54 0.37 27.10 4.34
N ASP A 55 1.01 26.47 3.36
CA ASP A 55 0.40 26.22 2.04
C ASP A 55 -0.75 25.21 2.16
N LEU A 56 -0.62 24.23 3.04
CA LEU A 56 -1.67 23.25 3.31
C LEU A 56 -2.90 23.94 3.91
N LEU A 57 -2.70 24.78 4.91
CA LEU A 57 -3.76 25.57 5.53
C LEU A 57 -4.45 26.46 4.51
N SER A 58 -3.69 27.22 3.71
CA SER A 58 -4.23 28.05 2.62
C SER A 58 -5.04 27.21 1.63
N SER A 59 -4.53 26.04 1.22
CA SER A 59 -5.23 25.19 0.25
C SER A 59 -6.52 24.57 0.80
N ILE A 60 -6.64 24.42 2.12
CA ILE A 60 -7.88 24.01 2.77
C ILE A 60 -8.94 25.11 2.64
N PHE A 61 -8.60 26.35 3.01
CA PHE A 61 -9.53 27.46 2.96
C PHE A 61 -9.94 27.83 1.52
N ASP A 62 -9.04 27.69 0.56
CA ASP A 62 -9.33 27.93 -0.85
C ASP A 62 -10.09 26.75 -1.51
N GLY A 63 -10.34 25.65 -0.81
CA GLY A 63 -10.97 24.45 -1.35
C GLY A 63 -10.10 23.63 -2.32
N ARG A 64 -8.88 24.09 -2.63
CA ARG A 64 -7.99 23.48 -3.62
C ARG A 64 -7.42 22.12 -3.20
N LEU A 65 -7.34 21.84 -1.88
CA LEU A 65 -6.76 20.61 -1.36
C LEU A 65 -7.49 19.37 -1.88
N PHE A 66 -8.82 19.39 -1.84
CA PHE A 66 -9.63 18.24 -2.21
C PHE A 66 -9.62 17.97 -3.72
N ASP A 67 -9.60 19.04 -4.53
CA ASP A 67 -9.44 18.91 -5.99
C ASP A 67 -8.08 18.30 -6.35
N GLN A 68 -7.01 18.72 -5.65
CA GLN A 68 -5.68 18.10 -5.82
C GLN A 68 -5.70 16.63 -5.42
N CYS A 69 -6.32 16.27 -4.29
CA CYS A 69 -6.46 14.88 -3.85
C CYS A 69 -7.21 14.02 -4.87
N THR A 70 -8.30 14.56 -5.45
CA THR A 70 -9.05 13.87 -6.51
C THR A 70 -8.15 13.56 -7.69
N ARG A 71 -7.47 14.58 -8.22
CA ARG A 71 -6.59 14.44 -9.38
C ARG A 71 -5.41 13.49 -9.12
N LEU A 72 -4.82 13.53 -7.92
CA LEU A 72 -3.75 12.60 -7.53
C LEU A 72 -4.22 11.14 -7.59
N LYS A 73 -5.42 10.85 -7.07
CA LYS A 73 -6.02 9.51 -7.08
C LYS A 73 -6.41 9.00 -8.45
N GLU A 74 -6.85 9.89 -9.33
CA GLU A 74 -7.21 9.54 -10.70
C GLU A 74 -5.99 9.12 -11.52
N ASN A 75 -4.82 9.69 -11.23
CA ASN A 75 -3.62 9.50 -12.04
C ASN A 75 -2.61 8.51 -11.44
N PHE A 76 -2.64 8.25 -10.11
CA PHE A 76 -1.68 7.38 -9.45
C PHE A 76 -2.35 6.40 -8.49
N GLU A 77 -1.82 5.17 -8.42
CA GLU A 77 -2.34 4.14 -7.51
C GLU A 77 -2.01 4.47 -6.03
N PHE A 78 -0.83 5.07 -5.79
CA PHE A 78 -0.32 5.36 -4.45
C PHE A 78 0.08 6.84 -4.30
N PRO A 79 -0.88 7.77 -4.25
CA PRO A 79 -0.59 9.15 -3.92
C PRO A 79 -0.28 9.29 -2.42
N ILE A 80 0.66 10.19 -2.10
CA ILE A 80 1.08 10.50 -0.72
C ILE A 80 1.16 12.02 -0.59
N VAL A 81 0.68 12.56 0.51
CA VAL A 81 0.90 13.97 0.88
C VAL A 81 2.02 14.04 1.91
N LEU A 82 3.04 14.84 1.66
CA LEU A 82 4.04 15.21 2.65
C LEU A 82 3.69 16.57 3.24
N MET A 83 3.47 16.59 4.54
CA MET A 83 3.22 17.82 5.30
C MET A 83 4.53 18.27 5.93
N GLU A 84 5.12 19.35 5.42
CA GLU A 84 6.41 19.84 5.90
C GLU A 84 6.26 21.05 6.83
N GLY A 85 6.87 20.95 7.99
CA GLY A 85 6.90 22.01 9.01
C GLY A 85 6.57 21.50 10.42
N ASN A 86 6.45 22.44 11.36
CA ASN A 86 6.06 22.13 12.73
C ASN A 86 4.54 22.20 12.87
N VAL A 87 3.91 21.09 13.25
CA VAL A 87 2.45 21.00 13.40
C VAL A 87 1.95 21.92 14.54
N ASP A 88 2.78 22.22 15.54
CA ASP A 88 2.40 23.11 16.63
C ASP A 88 2.10 24.54 16.15
N GLU A 89 2.66 24.95 14.98
CA GLU A 89 2.34 26.23 14.39
C GLU A 89 0.85 26.40 14.04
N ILE A 90 0.11 25.29 13.87
CA ILE A 90 -1.31 25.34 13.50
C ILE A 90 -2.14 26.03 14.59
N GLU A 91 -1.83 25.78 15.86
CA GLU A 91 -2.53 26.42 16.99
C GLU A 91 -2.31 27.95 17.02
N GLU A 92 -1.20 28.41 16.43
CA GLU A 92 -0.85 29.82 16.38
C GLU A 92 -1.40 30.54 15.14
N ILE A 93 -1.48 29.87 14.00
CA ILE A 93 -1.78 30.50 12.69
C ILE A 93 -3.22 30.26 12.22
N ALA A 94 -3.91 29.25 12.73
CA ALA A 94 -5.27 28.93 12.33
C ALA A 94 -6.28 29.57 13.29
N GLU A 95 -7.24 30.34 12.77
CA GLU A 95 -8.36 30.86 13.58
C GLU A 95 -9.19 29.74 14.22
N ASN A 96 -9.31 28.61 13.53
CA ASN A 96 -9.97 27.40 14.02
C ASN A 96 -9.17 26.15 13.63
N PRO A 97 -8.31 25.64 14.52
CA PRO A 97 -7.51 24.42 14.26
C PRO A 97 -8.34 23.17 13.91
N LEU A 98 -9.60 23.09 14.37
CA LEU A 98 -10.46 21.94 14.06
C LEU A 98 -10.77 21.84 12.56
N VAL A 99 -10.81 22.94 11.84
CA VAL A 99 -10.99 22.93 10.37
C VAL A 99 -9.81 22.24 9.69
N PHE A 100 -8.59 22.54 10.15
CA PHE A 100 -7.38 21.89 9.65
C PHE A 100 -7.39 20.39 9.91
N TYR A 101 -7.62 19.96 11.15
CA TYR A 101 -7.68 18.53 11.49
C TYR A 101 -8.82 17.80 10.80
N GLY A 102 -9.98 18.46 10.62
CA GLY A 102 -11.11 17.93 9.84
C GLY A 102 -10.74 17.68 8.38
N ALA A 103 -10.05 18.63 7.74
CA ALA A 103 -9.58 18.48 6.37
C ALA A 103 -8.55 17.34 6.24
N LEU A 104 -7.57 17.22 7.17
CA LEU A 104 -6.65 16.09 7.18
C LEU A 104 -7.37 14.75 7.33
N SER A 105 -8.39 14.71 8.20
CA SER A 105 -9.22 13.51 8.39
C SER A 105 -9.92 13.12 7.08
N THR A 106 -10.48 14.07 6.35
CA THR A 106 -11.09 13.87 5.03
C THR A 106 -10.07 13.29 4.04
N VAL A 107 -8.86 13.87 3.97
CA VAL A 107 -7.79 13.37 3.07
C VAL A 107 -7.45 11.91 3.39
N VAL A 108 -7.32 11.57 4.67
CA VAL A 108 -6.91 10.21 5.09
C VAL A 108 -8.06 9.21 4.97
N ILE A 109 -9.28 9.57 5.41
CA ILE A 109 -10.40 8.64 5.52
C ILE A 109 -11.15 8.51 4.19
N ASP A 110 -11.53 9.64 3.57
CA ASP A 110 -12.39 9.63 2.39
C ASP A 110 -11.56 9.45 1.11
N PHE A 111 -10.47 10.22 0.97
CA PHE A 111 -9.55 10.06 -0.16
C PHE A 111 -8.61 8.88 -0.01
N LYS A 112 -8.39 8.33 1.19
CA LYS A 112 -7.43 7.24 1.47
C LYS A 112 -6.00 7.59 1.03
N ILE A 113 -5.65 8.85 1.11
CA ILE A 113 -4.31 9.36 0.83
C ILE A 113 -3.57 9.49 2.16
N PRO A 114 -2.47 8.74 2.38
CA PRO A 114 -1.66 8.90 3.59
C PRO A 114 -1.01 10.28 3.63
N ILE A 115 -0.99 10.87 4.84
CA ILE A 115 -0.26 12.10 5.14
C ILE A 115 0.94 11.74 6.00
N ILE A 116 2.14 12.15 5.59
CA ILE A 116 3.37 11.90 6.34
C ILE A 116 3.97 13.25 6.74
N PRO A 117 4.07 13.55 8.04
CA PRO A 117 4.71 14.78 8.49
C PRO A 117 6.23 14.69 8.37
N THR A 118 6.84 15.80 7.98
CA THR A 118 8.31 15.99 8.00
C THR A 118 8.64 17.36 8.59
N PRO A 119 9.59 17.44 9.53
CA PRO A 119 9.85 18.73 10.20
C PRO A 119 10.63 19.74 9.34
N SER A 120 11.24 19.32 8.24
CA SER A 120 12.04 20.21 7.37
C SER A 120 12.38 19.56 6.02
N ALA A 121 12.85 20.37 5.07
CA ALA A 121 13.32 19.93 3.75
C ALA A 121 14.38 18.82 3.83
N THR A 122 15.27 18.86 4.81
CA THR A 122 16.28 17.81 5.04
C THR A 122 15.63 16.47 5.39
N HIS A 123 14.58 16.48 6.21
CA HIS A 123 13.84 15.26 6.57
C HIS A 123 12.98 14.77 5.40
N THR A 124 12.39 15.68 4.65
CA THR A 124 11.68 15.38 3.41
C THR A 124 12.61 14.68 2.40
N ALA A 125 13.80 15.22 2.17
CA ALA A 125 14.78 14.58 1.29
C ALA A 125 15.15 13.16 1.75
N LYS A 126 15.43 12.95 3.05
CA LYS A 126 15.71 11.62 3.61
C LYS A 126 14.55 10.64 3.44
N LEU A 127 13.32 11.11 3.62
CA LEU A 127 12.12 10.30 3.43
C LEU A 127 11.95 9.90 1.95
N LEU A 128 12.13 10.83 1.01
CA LEU A 128 12.08 10.56 -0.43
C LEU A 128 13.13 9.54 -0.85
N VAL A 129 14.38 9.64 -0.32
CA VAL A 129 15.43 8.60 -0.53
C VAL A 129 14.96 7.24 -0.04
N SER A 130 14.37 7.19 1.17
CA SER A 130 13.83 5.95 1.73
C SER A 130 12.73 5.35 0.87
N MET A 131 11.83 6.18 0.33
CA MET A 131 10.76 5.74 -0.56
C MET A 131 11.32 5.17 -1.88
N CYS A 132 12.27 5.86 -2.52
CA CYS A 132 12.91 5.38 -3.74
C CYS A 132 13.74 4.11 -3.51
N SER A 133 14.23 3.90 -2.30
CA SER A 133 15.06 2.75 -1.92
C SER A 133 14.26 1.47 -1.69
N ARG A 134 12.94 1.55 -1.64
CA ARG A 134 12.07 0.38 -1.40
C ARG A 134 12.12 -0.56 -2.61
N LYS A 135 12.91 -1.61 -2.49
CA LYS A 135 12.79 -2.77 -3.37
C LYS A 135 11.54 -3.53 -2.96
N ASP A 136 10.64 -3.73 -3.91
CA ASP A 136 9.39 -4.49 -3.80
C ASP A 136 8.85 -4.68 -2.39
N SER A 137 7.57 -4.32 -2.19
CA SER A 137 6.86 -4.31 -0.90
C SER A 137 7.37 -5.33 0.09
N PRO A 138 7.61 -4.96 1.38
CA PRO A 138 7.85 -5.97 2.39
C PRO A 138 6.71 -6.97 2.32
N LYS A 139 7.05 -8.26 2.21
CA LYS A 139 6.12 -9.39 2.27
C LYS A 139 5.50 -9.41 3.68
N GLY A 140 4.65 -8.43 3.96
CA GLY A 140 3.85 -8.42 5.18
C GLY A 140 2.65 -9.35 4.99
N PRO A 141 2.03 -9.84 6.08
CA PRO A 141 0.87 -10.72 6.03
C PRO A 141 -0.41 -10.02 5.54
N PHE A 142 -0.31 -8.83 4.96
CA PHE A 142 -1.45 -8.10 4.43
C PHE A 142 -1.89 -8.72 3.12
N LEU A 143 -3.18 -9.01 3.08
CA LEU A 143 -3.91 -9.49 1.93
C LEU A 143 -3.41 -8.81 0.66
N LYS A 144 -2.55 -9.48 -0.10
CA LYS A 144 -2.28 -9.10 -1.47
C LYS A 144 -3.64 -9.02 -2.14
N LYS A 145 -4.05 -7.83 -2.54
CA LYS A 145 -5.11 -7.70 -3.54
C LYS A 145 -4.70 -8.65 -4.66
N ILE A 146 -5.44 -9.73 -4.85
CA ILE A 146 -5.12 -10.73 -5.86
C ILE A 146 -5.28 -10.00 -7.19
N ARG A 147 -4.20 -9.40 -7.71
CA ARG A 147 -4.14 -9.04 -9.12
C ARG A 147 -4.36 -10.36 -9.83
N LYS A 148 -5.42 -10.46 -10.62
CA LYS A 148 -5.64 -11.60 -11.52
C LYS A 148 -4.42 -11.65 -12.44
N SER A 149 -3.40 -12.36 -12.03
CA SER A 149 -2.26 -12.66 -12.87
C SER A 149 -2.76 -13.66 -13.89
N ASN A 150 -2.51 -13.41 -15.16
CA ASN A 150 -2.75 -14.41 -16.22
C ASN A 150 -1.71 -15.56 -16.18
N ASP A 151 -0.76 -15.50 -15.26
CA ASP A 151 0.26 -16.50 -15.01
C ASP A 151 -0.32 -17.61 -14.13
N LEU A 152 -0.48 -18.78 -14.70
CA LEU A 152 -1.07 -19.97 -14.08
C LEU A 152 -0.32 -20.36 -12.78
N GLU A 153 1.01 -20.29 -12.78
CA GLU A 153 1.83 -20.65 -11.63
C GLU A 153 1.57 -19.68 -10.45
N LYS A 154 1.44 -18.39 -10.75
CA LYS A 154 1.09 -17.40 -9.71
C LYS A 154 -0.33 -17.58 -9.17
N GLN A 155 -1.27 -18.00 -10.03
CA GLN A 155 -2.63 -18.30 -9.59
C GLN A 155 -2.65 -19.54 -8.69
N GLN A 156 -1.92 -20.60 -9.04
CA GLN A 156 -1.79 -21.81 -8.22
C GLN A 156 -1.16 -21.50 -6.87
N LEU A 157 -0.07 -20.73 -6.85
CA LEU A 157 0.61 -20.31 -5.63
C LEU A 157 -0.33 -19.48 -4.73
N SER A 158 -1.02 -18.51 -5.30
CA SER A 158 -1.96 -17.64 -4.60
C SER A 158 -3.12 -18.43 -3.99
N SER A 159 -3.65 -19.43 -4.70
CA SER A 159 -4.74 -20.28 -4.21
C SER A 159 -4.34 -21.06 -2.95
N LEU A 160 -3.13 -21.59 -2.91
CA LEU A 160 -2.62 -22.31 -1.73
C LEU A 160 -2.24 -21.37 -0.59
N CYS A 161 -1.73 -20.19 -0.87
CA CYS A 161 -1.43 -19.17 0.15
C CYS A 161 -2.69 -18.65 0.88
N SER A 162 -3.90 -18.88 0.36
CA SER A 162 -5.15 -18.56 1.04
C SER A 162 -5.51 -19.58 2.15
N LEU A 163 -4.85 -20.73 2.20
CA LEU A 163 -5.10 -21.75 3.21
C LEU A 163 -4.52 -21.37 4.58
N PRO A 164 -5.18 -21.75 5.70
CA PRO A 164 -4.71 -21.42 7.04
C PRO A 164 -3.30 -21.93 7.33
N GLY A 165 -2.38 -21.01 7.64
CA GLY A 165 -0.98 -21.34 7.99
C GLY A 165 -0.09 -21.71 6.81
N VAL A 166 -0.54 -21.51 5.57
CA VAL A 166 0.24 -21.70 4.34
C VAL A 166 0.74 -20.35 3.82
N GLY A 167 2.04 -20.11 3.97
CA GLY A 167 2.74 -19.01 3.31
C GLY A 167 3.39 -19.48 2.02
N GLU A 168 3.95 -18.55 1.24
CA GLU A 168 4.56 -18.81 -0.07
C GLU A 168 5.55 -20.00 -0.07
N LYS A 169 6.41 -20.08 0.95
CA LYS A 169 7.38 -21.18 1.10
C LYS A 169 6.70 -22.54 1.20
N PHE A 170 5.62 -22.65 1.97
CA PHE A 170 4.88 -23.90 2.10
C PHE A 170 4.03 -24.21 0.86
N ALA A 171 3.44 -23.18 0.23
CA ALA A 171 2.69 -23.34 -1.01
C ALA A 171 3.58 -23.89 -2.13
N ILE A 172 4.82 -23.39 -2.27
CA ILE A 172 5.81 -23.91 -3.24
C ILE A 172 6.11 -25.38 -2.94
N ARG A 173 6.47 -25.74 -1.70
CA ARG A 173 6.75 -27.13 -1.30
C ARG A 173 5.56 -28.07 -1.54
N MET A 174 4.34 -27.58 -1.32
CA MET A 174 3.12 -28.33 -1.62
C MET A 174 2.95 -28.55 -3.12
N LEU A 175 3.17 -27.52 -3.95
CA LEU A 175 3.11 -27.68 -5.40
C LEU A 175 4.19 -28.62 -5.92
N GLU A 176 5.42 -28.52 -5.43
CA GLU A 176 6.52 -29.45 -5.75
C GLU A 176 6.16 -30.88 -5.40
N LYS A 177 5.57 -31.14 -4.24
CA LYS A 177 5.24 -32.47 -3.76
C LYS A 177 4.01 -33.07 -4.43
N PHE A 178 2.95 -32.29 -4.61
CA PHE A 178 1.65 -32.77 -5.09
C PHE A 178 1.35 -32.44 -6.56
N GLY A 179 2.08 -31.51 -7.13
CA GLY A 179 2.00 -31.12 -8.54
C GLY A 179 0.86 -30.19 -8.91
N SER A 180 -0.19 -30.04 -8.07
CA SER A 180 -1.30 -29.10 -8.34
C SER A 180 -2.07 -28.72 -7.08
N PRO A 181 -2.75 -27.56 -7.04
CA PRO A 181 -3.59 -27.17 -5.92
C PRO A 181 -4.70 -28.18 -5.62
N LEU A 182 -5.33 -28.76 -6.65
CA LEU A 182 -6.38 -29.77 -6.48
C LEU A 182 -5.86 -31.00 -5.72
N LYS A 183 -4.69 -31.47 -6.05
CA LYS A 183 -4.08 -32.61 -5.34
C LYS A 183 -3.73 -32.26 -3.90
N VAL A 184 -3.28 -31.01 -3.61
CA VAL A 184 -3.05 -30.53 -2.25
C VAL A 184 -4.35 -30.50 -1.45
N LEU A 185 -5.44 -29.98 -2.02
CA LEU A 185 -6.74 -29.90 -1.35
C LEU A 185 -7.32 -31.29 -1.04
N ASN A 186 -7.10 -32.27 -1.90
CA ASN A 186 -7.57 -33.65 -1.75
C ASN A 186 -6.64 -34.51 -0.88
N ALA A 187 -5.39 -34.09 -0.62
CA ALA A 187 -4.43 -34.84 0.18
C ALA A 187 -4.95 -35.02 1.64
N SER A 188 -4.69 -36.15 2.24
CA SER A 188 -5.02 -36.46 3.65
C SER A 188 -4.21 -35.58 4.60
N THR A 189 -4.66 -35.51 5.88
CA THR A 189 -3.91 -34.84 6.95
C THR A 189 -2.48 -35.37 7.09
N LEU A 190 -2.31 -36.72 6.98
CA LEU A 190 -1.02 -37.35 7.07
C LEU A 190 -0.08 -37.03 5.91
N GLU A 191 -0.62 -36.96 4.71
CA GLU A 191 0.15 -36.55 3.51
C GLU A 191 0.60 -35.11 3.56
N LEU A 192 -0.30 -34.19 3.99
CA LEU A 192 0.05 -32.79 4.20
C LEU A 192 1.10 -32.61 5.29
N ALA A 193 1.00 -33.40 6.39
CA ALA A 193 1.97 -33.33 7.49
C ALA A 193 3.39 -33.74 7.06
N LYS A 194 3.52 -34.56 6.01
CA LYS A 194 4.81 -34.95 5.41
C LYS A 194 5.46 -33.88 4.55
N VAL A 195 4.84 -32.69 4.39
CA VAL A 195 5.51 -31.54 3.79
C VAL A 195 6.51 -30.97 4.78
N GLU A 196 7.75 -30.80 4.34
CA GLU A 196 8.86 -30.41 5.21
C GLU A 196 8.55 -29.13 6.02
N GLY A 197 8.61 -29.25 7.36
CA GLY A 197 8.35 -28.15 8.30
C GLY A 197 6.89 -27.74 8.44
N PHE A 198 5.93 -28.44 7.79
CA PHE A 198 4.52 -28.06 7.86
C PHE A 198 3.82 -28.60 9.10
N GLY A 199 3.94 -29.89 9.35
CA GLY A 199 3.50 -30.57 10.57
C GLY A 199 1.98 -30.81 10.66
N GLU A 200 1.62 -31.68 11.63
CA GLU A 200 0.24 -32.21 11.78
C GLU A 200 -0.78 -31.15 12.23
N ALA A 201 -0.38 -30.24 13.12
CA ALA A 201 -1.28 -29.19 13.62
C ALA A 201 -1.80 -28.25 12.52
N ARG A 202 -0.93 -27.87 11.57
CA ARG A 202 -1.33 -27.04 10.42
C ARG A 202 -2.18 -27.84 9.43
N SER A 203 -1.84 -29.11 9.19
CA SER A 203 -2.60 -30.01 8.32
C SER A 203 -4.04 -30.19 8.82
N LYS A 204 -4.24 -30.39 10.13
CA LYS A 204 -5.57 -30.46 10.76
C LYS A 204 -6.37 -29.17 10.59
N LYS A 205 -5.71 -27.98 10.68
CA LYS A 205 -6.39 -26.70 10.46
C LYS A 205 -6.91 -26.56 9.03
N ILE A 206 -6.11 -26.95 8.03
CA ILE A 206 -6.53 -26.95 6.63
C ILE A 206 -7.73 -27.87 6.43
N LYS A 207 -7.64 -29.11 6.87
CA LYS A 207 -8.74 -30.09 6.70
C LYS A 207 -10.00 -29.62 7.40
N LYS A 208 -9.92 -29.16 8.65
CA LYS A 208 -11.07 -28.58 9.35
C LYS A 208 -11.73 -27.45 8.57
N MET A 209 -10.96 -26.57 7.94
CA MET A 209 -11.50 -25.46 7.13
C MET A 209 -12.17 -25.98 5.86
N LEU A 210 -11.55 -26.93 5.15
CA LEU A 210 -12.07 -27.49 3.90
C LEU A 210 -13.33 -28.33 4.08
N GLU A 211 -13.44 -29.06 5.20
CA GLU A 211 -14.55 -29.96 5.50
C GLU A 211 -15.70 -29.28 6.26
N SER A 212 -15.47 -28.07 6.76
CA SER A 212 -16.50 -27.32 7.49
C SER A 212 -17.63 -26.88 6.57
N LYS A 213 -18.88 -27.18 6.98
CA LYS A 213 -20.07 -26.69 6.27
C LYS A 213 -20.14 -25.17 6.32
N SER A 214 -20.39 -24.54 5.17
CA SER A 214 -20.54 -23.09 5.07
C SER A 214 -21.77 -22.60 5.83
N LYS A 215 -21.60 -21.58 6.67
CA LYS A 215 -22.73 -20.92 7.35
C LYS A 215 -23.63 -20.12 6.40
N PHE A 216 -23.15 -19.82 5.19
CA PHE A 216 -23.92 -19.09 4.17
C PHE A 216 -25.08 -19.92 3.59
N LEU A 217 -24.97 -21.27 3.60
CA LEU A 217 -26.04 -22.15 3.11
C LEU A 217 -27.33 -22.12 3.98
N LYS A 218 -27.25 -21.66 5.24
CA LYS A 218 -28.43 -21.54 6.11
C LYS A 218 -29.34 -20.35 5.78
N LYS A 219 -28.88 -19.36 5.01
CA LYS A 219 -29.69 -18.17 4.65
C LYS A 219 -30.50 -18.32 3.36
N SER A 220 -30.18 -19.26 2.48
CA SER A 220 -30.92 -19.45 1.22
C SER A 220 -32.20 -20.30 1.38
N ASN A 221 -32.29 -21.17 2.40
CA ASN A 221 -33.46 -22.03 2.61
C ASN A 221 -34.60 -21.40 3.42
N GLN A 222 -34.45 -20.13 3.89
CA GLN A 222 -35.53 -19.44 4.65
C GLN A 222 -36.29 -18.40 3.83
N LYS A 223 -35.98 -18.21 2.54
CA LYS A 223 -36.69 -17.22 1.70
C LYS A 223 -37.73 -17.78 0.73
N THR A 224 -38.05 -19.06 0.79
CA THR A 224 -39.01 -19.70 -0.16
C THR A 224 -40.29 -20.25 0.48
N LEU A 225 -40.70 -19.76 1.67
CA LEU A 225 -41.91 -20.25 2.33
C LEU A 225 -42.92 -19.16 2.79
N HIS A 226 -42.91 -17.96 2.22
CA HIS A 226 -43.94 -16.97 2.43
C HIS A 226 -44.21 -16.18 1.14
N ASP A 227 -44.82 -16.83 0.15
CA ASP A 227 -45.68 -16.22 -0.86
C ASP A 227 -46.56 -17.35 -1.41
N SER A 228 -47.65 -17.56 -0.71
CA SER A 228 -48.88 -18.21 -1.19
C SER A 228 -50.06 -17.56 -0.53
#